data_c113d9bfea852dc140b21f354f93e19e
#
_entry.id   c113d9bfea852dc140b21f354f93e19e
#
_cell.length_a   1.000
_cell.length_b   1.000
_cell.length_c   1.000
_cell.angle_alpha   90.00
_cell.angle_beta   90.00
_cell.angle_gamma   90.00
#
_symmetry.space_group_name_H-M   'P 1'
#
loop_
_entity.id
_entity.type
_entity.pdbx_description
1 polymer ?
#
loop_
_entity_poly.entity_id
_entity_poly.type
_entity_poly.pdbx_seq_one_letter_code
_entity_poly.pdbx_strand_id
1 'polypeptide(L)'
;MRLALFLAALASPAVIGQTAPPADPVAPPTGVFFHKKAYVEEPLPTFESVRDQLPEPVIPARPEWAAMYWKCWQLAFSHLLQPPKGSPLVSNWLDEAFSPNIFQWDTCFMMMYARYGHYQFPAIQSLDNFYCLQRPSGFICREYREADGKPVHYDGDGGLFSPKGWKNAVNPPIFAWAECESFKVTGDKSRFAAVLPPLEKYVEWLNRDGDPSAEDWEANGRRSKGTPHGLYWNTSLGSGMDNTPKPTDRGCGWVDMSCQMVMQYDNLATIYQELGMPDKAKAALAEARAIGERINKWCWDETDGFYYDVSSDGTKFRKKTSCGFWPLIAGVASKAQAARLVRHLKEPKEFWRPMVFPTLAADEKEYKADGGYWLGAVWAPTNYAIIKGLERAGYDDFAAQASERYLQGMAEVFQKTGTVWENYAPESMAPGHPAAKDFVGWSGCGPIALLIEDVLGFRPDGSHNALHWCLRLHEAHGIRRLRFGAVTADLLYDGKSTVTIHANAPFALTINSRKVEVKPGDTQLEDITF
;
A
#
# COMPACT_ATOMS: atom_id res chain seq x y z
N MET A 1 -5.04 -31.30 2.50
CA MET A 1 -6.52 -31.39 2.55
C MET A 1 -7.00 -30.76 3.86
N ARG A 2 -7.02 -29.42 3.98
CA ARG A 2 -7.63 -28.61 5.07
C ARG A 2 -7.41 -27.10 4.84
N LEU A 3 -7.51 -26.67 3.57
CA LEU A 3 -7.55 -25.22 3.22
C LEU A 3 -8.97 -24.64 3.30
N ALA A 4 -9.97 -25.50 3.54
CA ALA A 4 -11.38 -25.11 3.60
C ALA A 4 -11.78 -24.32 4.87
N LEU A 5 -10.87 -24.15 5.83
CA LEU A 5 -11.19 -23.48 7.10
C LEU A 5 -11.05 -21.94 7.06
N PHE A 6 -10.33 -21.39 6.09
CA PHE A 6 -10.20 -19.92 6.01
C PHE A 6 -11.38 -19.22 5.31
N LEU A 7 -12.08 -19.93 4.43
CA LEU A 7 -13.35 -19.43 3.87
C LEU A 7 -14.55 -19.59 4.85
N ALA A 8 -14.43 -20.39 5.89
CA ALA A 8 -15.47 -20.55 6.90
C ALA A 8 -15.48 -19.41 7.95
N ALA A 9 -14.49 -18.55 7.97
CA ALA A 9 -14.50 -17.34 8.83
C ALA A 9 -15.52 -16.28 8.37
N LEU A 10 -16.15 -16.47 7.22
CA LEU A 10 -17.28 -15.65 6.75
C LEU A 10 -18.64 -16.08 7.31
N ALA A 11 -18.71 -17.22 8.00
CA ALA A 11 -19.88 -17.64 8.75
C ALA A 11 -19.48 -17.65 10.24
N SER A 12 -19.90 -16.66 11.01
CA SER A 12 -19.69 -16.58 12.45
C SER A 12 -19.97 -17.92 13.13
N PRO A 13 -18.98 -18.63 13.67
CA PRO A 13 -19.26 -19.70 14.60
C PRO A 13 -19.62 -19.05 15.93
N ALA A 14 -20.71 -19.52 16.56
CA ALA A 14 -21.08 -19.17 17.92
C ALA A 14 -19.87 -19.41 18.84
N VAL A 15 -19.35 -18.33 19.42
CA VAL A 15 -18.24 -18.38 20.36
C VAL A 15 -18.71 -19.04 21.64
N ILE A 16 -18.27 -20.26 21.87
CA ILE A 16 -18.41 -20.93 23.17
C ILE A 16 -17.32 -20.34 24.08
N GLY A 17 -17.77 -19.58 25.06
CA GLY A 17 -17.16 -19.31 26.36
C GLY A 17 -15.66 -19.15 26.45
N GLN A 18 -15.09 -18.05 25.90
CA GLN A 18 -13.80 -17.54 26.35
C GLN A 18 -14.07 -16.31 27.22
N THR A 19 -13.57 -16.31 28.46
CA THR A 19 -13.52 -15.10 29.27
C THR A 19 -12.71 -14.06 28.52
N ALA A 20 -13.38 -13.02 28.05
CA ALA A 20 -12.72 -11.88 27.44
C ALA A 20 -11.62 -11.36 28.37
N PRO A 21 -10.43 -11.00 27.86
CA PRO A 21 -9.47 -10.26 28.66
C PRO A 21 -10.15 -9.03 29.26
N PRO A 22 -9.69 -8.51 30.42
CA PRO A 22 -10.29 -7.36 31.06
C PRO A 22 -10.45 -6.26 30.01
N ALA A 23 -11.67 -5.76 29.87
CA ALA A 23 -11.97 -4.72 28.90
C ALA A 23 -11.06 -3.53 29.21
N ASP A 24 -10.15 -3.22 28.32
CA ASP A 24 -9.43 -1.96 28.36
C ASP A 24 -10.44 -0.81 28.48
N PRO A 25 -10.13 0.24 29.22
CA PRO A 25 -10.97 1.42 29.25
C PRO A 25 -11.21 1.85 27.79
N VAL A 26 -12.47 1.89 27.42
CA VAL A 26 -12.89 2.28 26.05
C VAL A 26 -12.21 3.60 25.74
N ALA A 27 -11.33 3.61 24.73
CA ALA A 27 -10.73 4.85 24.29
C ALA A 27 -11.85 5.84 23.95
N PRO A 28 -11.70 7.12 24.32
CA PRO A 28 -12.67 8.11 23.93
C PRO A 28 -12.85 8.07 22.40
N PRO A 29 -14.06 8.33 21.87
CA PRO A 29 -14.38 8.20 20.44
C PRO A 29 -13.54 9.10 19.52
N THR A 30 -12.71 9.95 20.07
CA THR A 30 -11.80 10.86 19.38
C THR A 30 -10.36 10.60 19.82
N GLY A 31 -9.82 9.46 19.85
CA GLY A 31 -8.45 9.11 20.23
C GLY A 31 -7.67 10.22 20.98
N VAL A 32 -6.84 9.89 21.92
CA VAL A 32 -6.20 10.89 22.81
C VAL A 32 -5.24 11.87 22.09
N PHE A 33 -4.80 11.54 20.88
CA PHE A 33 -3.84 12.34 20.10
C PHE A 33 -4.43 12.92 18.81
N PHE A 34 -5.71 12.65 18.51
CA PHE A 34 -6.37 13.09 17.29
C PHE A 34 -7.62 13.90 17.62
N HIS A 35 -7.57 15.19 17.27
CA HIS A 35 -8.67 16.13 17.51
C HIS A 35 -9.41 16.41 16.20
N LYS A 36 -10.41 15.60 15.89
CA LYS A 36 -11.32 15.82 14.77
C LYS A 36 -12.70 16.19 15.30
N LYS A 37 -13.47 16.94 14.48
CA LYS A 37 -14.89 17.19 14.77
C LYS A 37 -15.65 15.88 14.89
N ALA A 38 -16.71 15.86 15.71
CA ALA A 38 -17.65 14.74 15.72
C ALA A 38 -18.15 14.46 14.29
N TYR A 39 -18.42 13.19 14.03
CA TYR A 39 -18.97 12.78 12.73
C TYR A 39 -20.24 13.56 12.39
N VAL A 40 -20.28 14.08 11.18
CA VAL A 40 -21.46 14.69 10.58
C VAL A 40 -21.84 13.84 9.38
N GLU A 41 -23.07 13.37 9.36
CA GLU A 41 -23.58 12.56 8.24
C GLU A 41 -23.62 13.40 6.96
N GLU A 42 -22.94 12.91 5.92
CA GLU A 42 -22.89 13.52 4.59
C GLU A 42 -23.27 12.46 3.55
N PRO A 43 -24.09 12.81 2.54
CA PRO A 43 -24.42 11.88 1.47
C PRO A 43 -23.16 11.36 0.77
N LEU A 44 -23.12 10.05 0.52
CA LEU A 44 -22.05 9.46 -0.27
C LEU A 44 -22.30 9.65 -1.77
N PRO A 45 -21.28 10.03 -2.55
CA PRO A 45 -21.41 10.09 -4.00
C PRO A 45 -21.55 8.67 -4.58
N THR A 46 -22.33 8.53 -5.65
CA THR A 46 -22.36 7.30 -6.44
C THR A 46 -21.41 7.41 -7.63
N PHE A 47 -20.96 6.28 -8.15
CA PHE A 47 -20.11 6.27 -9.35
C PHE A 47 -20.75 7.02 -10.53
N GLU A 48 -22.05 6.80 -10.78
CA GLU A 48 -22.78 7.43 -11.85
C GLU A 48 -22.82 8.97 -11.71
N SER A 49 -22.86 9.46 -10.49
CA SER A 49 -22.90 10.91 -10.22
C SER A 49 -21.57 11.62 -10.42
N VAL A 50 -20.46 10.89 -10.39
CA VAL A 50 -19.10 11.48 -10.41
C VAL A 50 -18.23 11.01 -11.57
N ARG A 51 -18.65 9.99 -12.32
CA ARG A 51 -17.86 9.35 -13.39
C ARG A 51 -17.23 10.36 -14.35
N ASP A 52 -18.00 11.32 -14.81
CA ASP A 52 -17.56 12.32 -15.77
C ASP A 52 -16.67 13.43 -15.16
N GLN A 53 -16.36 13.31 -13.89
CA GLN A 53 -15.47 14.21 -13.14
C GLN A 53 -14.17 13.51 -12.70
N LEU A 54 -14.14 12.17 -12.74
CA LEU A 54 -12.94 11.39 -12.45
C LEU A 54 -11.92 11.49 -13.62
N PRO A 55 -10.62 11.30 -13.35
CA PRO A 55 -9.64 11.19 -14.41
C PRO A 55 -10.04 10.08 -15.41
N GLU A 56 -9.89 10.36 -16.70
CA GLU A 56 -10.25 9.43 -17.77
C GLU A 56 -8.99 9.01 -18.54
N PRO A 57 -8.57 7.74 -18.46
CA PRO A 57 -7.48 7.25 -19.28
C PRO A 57 -7.92 7.19 -20.75
N VAL A 58 -7.12 7.75 -21.63
CA VAL A 58 -7.30 7.69 -23.08
C VAL A 58 -6.25 6.73 -23.63
N ILE A 59 -6.65 5.51 -23.96
CA ILE A 59 -5.78 4.46 -24.45
C ILE A 59 -6.51 3.60 -25.51
N PRO A 60 -6.73 4.15 -26.73
CA PRO A 60 -7.56 3.50 -27.74
C PRO A 60 -7.07 2.11 -28.20
N ALA A 61 -5.76 1.87 -28.12
CA ALA A 61 -5.16 0.59 -28.49
C ALA A 61 -5.46 -0.54 -27.47
N ARG A 62 -5.91 -0.19 -26.26
CA ARG A 62 -6.12 -1.14 -25.14
C ARG A 62 -7.45 -0.85 -24.43
N PRO A 63 -8.60 -0.97 -25.10
CA PRO A 63 -9.90 -0.59 -24.54
C PRO A 63 -10.30 -1.41 -23.31
N GLU A 64 -9.78 -2.65 -23.18
CA GLU A 64 -10.00 -3.53 -22.02
C GLU A 64 -9.35 -2.96 -20.74
N TRP A 65 -8.23 -2.25 -20.85
CA TRP A 65 -7.61 -1.60 -19.69
C TRP A 65 -8.46 -0.42 -19.20
N ALA A 66 -8.99 0.37 -20.13
CA ALA A 66 -9.92 1.45 -19.78
C ALA A 66 -11.22 0.89 -19.17
N ALA A 67 -11.75 -0.22 -19.68
CA ALA A 67 -12.94 -0.87 -19.12
C ALA A 67 -12.68 -1.38 -17.69
N MET A 68 -11.52 -2.02 -17.45
CA MET A 68 -11.10 -2.48 -16.13
C MET A 68 -10.89 -1.32 -15.16
N TYR A 69 -10.29 -0.21 -15.60
CA TYR A 69 -10.14 1.02 -14.83
C TYR A 69 -11.49 1.54 -14.32
N TRP A 70 -12.47 1.65 -15.21
CA TRP A 70 -13.80 2.12 -14.84
C TRP A 70 -14.54 1.14 -13.92
N LYS A 71 -14.34 -0.17 -14.12
CA LYS A 71 -14.87 -1.19 -13.20
C LYS A 71 -14.31 -1.03 -11.78
N CYS A 72 -13.03 -0.74 -11.64
CA CYS A 72 -12.43 -0.47 -10.34
C CYS A 72 -13.06 0.75 -9.66
N TRP A 73 -13.26 1.85 -10.37
CA TRP A 73 -13.94 3.01 -9.81
C TRP A 73 -15.41 2.72 -9.45
N GLN A 74 -16.12 1.98 -10.30
CA GLN A 74 -17.49 1.55 -9.99
C GLN A 74 -17.53 0.76 -8.67
N LEU A 75 -16.66 -0.20 -8.50
CA LEU A 75 -16.56 -0.97 -7.26
C LEU A 75 -16.15 -0.08 -6.08
N ALA A 76 -15.14 0.78 -6.22
CA ALA A 76 -14.71 1.67 -5.16
C ALA A 76 -15.86 2.55 -4.63
N PHE A 77 -16.62 3.19 -5.52
CA PHE A 77 -17.76 4.00 -5.11
C PHE A 77 -18.93 3.18 -4.52
N SER A 78 -19.08 1.91 -4.89
CA SER A 78 -20.06 1.01 -4.27
C SER A 78 -19.66 0.54 -2.86
N HIS A 79 -18.38 0.72 -2.50
CA HIS A 79 -17.83 0.38 -1.18
C HIS A 79 -17.50 1.62 -0.31
N LEU A 80 -18.09 2.77 -0.64
CA LEU A 80 -18.07 3.90 0.28
C LEU A 80 -19.09 3.66 1.41
N LEU A 81 -18.64 3.77 2.65
CA LEU A 81 -19.46 3.49 3.83
C LEU A 81 -19.54 4.71 4.76
N GLN A 82 -20.62 4.75 5.53
CA GLN A 82 -20.86 5.73 6.60
C GLN A 82 -20.79 5.04 7.97
N PRO A 83 -20.27 5.71 9.01
CA PRO A 83 -20.32 5.18 10.35
C PRO A 83 -21.74 4.78 10.76
N PRO A 84 -21.97 3.53 11.23
CA PRO A 84 -23.26 3.14 11.80
C PRO A 84 -23.66 4.05 12.95
N LYS A 85 -24.97 4.19 13.17
CA LYS A 85 -25.48 5.01 14.27
C LYS A 85 -24.93 4.55 15.62
N GLY A 86 -24.26 5.45 16.33
CA GLY A 86 -23.62 5.15 17.62
C GLY A 86 -22.20 4.61 17.51
N SER A 87 -21.67 4.45 16.31
CA SER A 87 -20.27 4.12 16.08
C SER A 87 -19.35 5.26 16.56
N PRO A 88 -18.16 4.95 17.10
CA PRO A 88 -17.17 5.96 17.45
C PRO A 88 -16.38 6.48 16.24
N LEU A 89 -16.60 5.94 15.04
CA LEU A 89 -15.92 6.39 13.82
C LEU A 89 -16.29 7.84 13.49
N VAL A 90 -15.35 8.58 12.93
CA VAL A 90 -15.49 10.03 12.74
C VAL A 90 -15.56 10.46 11.28
N SER A 91 -15.40 9.54 10.34
CA SER A 91 -15.39 9.82 8.90
C SER A 91 -16.06 8.73 8.09
N ASN A 92 -16.68 9.12 6.97
CA ASN A 92 -16.98 8.18 5.90
C ASN A 92 -15.66 7.56 5.41
N TRP A 93 -15.71 6.32 4.95
CA TRP A 93 -14.49 5.63 4.50
C TRP A 93 -14.72 4.80 3.25
N LEU A 94 -13.63 4.49 2.59
CA LEU A 94 -13.57 3.49 1.53
C LEU A 94 -13.25 2.15 2.18
N ASP A 95 -14.13 1.17 1.94
CA ASP A 95 -14.01 -0.19 2.44
C ASP A 95 -13.28 -1.11 1.45
N GLU A 96 -12.62 -2.15 1.97
CA GLU A 96 -11.86 -3.11 1.15
C GLU A 96 -12.71 -4.11 0.37
N ALA A 97 -14.02 -4.15 0.59
CA ALA A 97 -15.00 -4.96 -0.14
C ALA A 97 -15.23 -6.40 0.36
N PHE A 98 -14.83 -6.77 1.57
CA PHE A 98 -15.10 -8.10 2.10
C PHE A 98 -15.64 -8.13 3.54
N SER A 99 -15.51 -7.07 4.29
CA SER A 99 -15.94 -6.98 5.67
C SER A 99 -16.26 -5.53 6.03
N PRO A 100 -17.29 -5.25 6.86
CA PRO A 100 -17.57 -3.92 7.35
C PRO A 100 -16.52 -3.40 8.37
N ASN A 101 -15.60 -4.24 8.84
CA ASN A 101 -14.50 -3.80 9.69
C ASN A 101 -13.52 -2.94 8.90
N ILE A 102 -12.81 -2.06 9.57
CA ILE A 102 -11.75 -1.25 8.95
C ILE A 102 -10.38 -1.91 9.18
N PHE A 103 -9.60 -2.03 8.11
CA PHE A 103 -8.28 -2.68 8.11
C PHE A 103 -7.18 -1.68 7.78
N GLN A 104 -6.15 -1.62 8.63
CA GLN A 104 -5.07 -0.62 8.52
C GLN A 104 -4.25 -0.76 7.23
N TRP A 105 -3.77 -1.97 6.93
CA TRP A 105 -2.95 -2.27 5.76
C TRP A 105 -3.69 -1.96 4.47
N ASP A 106 -4.90 -2.47 4.36
CA ASP A 106 -5.78 -2.36 3.21
C ASP A 106 -6.10 -0.90 2.93
N THR A 107 -6.57 -0.17 3.94
CA THR A 107 -6.91 1.25 3.81
C THR A 107 -5.71 2.08 3.34
N CYS A 108 -4.50 1.83 3.85
CA CYS A 108 -3.31 2.56 3.39
C CYS A 108 -3.02 2.31 1.90
N PHE A 109 -3.16 1.08 1.42
CA PHE A 109 -2.98 0.79 -0.01
C PHE A 109 -4.11 1.32 -0.87
N MET A 110 -5.34 1.32 -0.38
CA MET A 110 -6.45 1.96 -1.10
C MET A 110 -6.21 3.45 -1.36
N MET A 111 -5.50 4.15 -0.46
CA MET A 111 -5.14 5.55 -0.67
C MET A 111 -4.23 5.77 -1.88
N MET A 112 -3.46 4.77 -2.32
CA MET A 112 -2.55 4.89 -3.46
C MET A 112 -3.30 5.17 -4.77
N TYR A 113 -4.50 4.64 -4.94
CA TYR A 113 -5.33 4.94 -6.11
C TYR A 113 -6.46 5.93 -5.83
N ALA A 114 -7.07 5.88 -4.64
CA ALA A 114 -8.23 6.70 -4.32
C ALA A 114 -7.90 8.20 -4.29
N ARG A 115 -6.62 8.57 -4.09
CA ARG A 115 -6.13 9.96 -4.19
C ARG A 115 -6.45 10.62 -5.53
N TYR A 116 -6.61 9.87 -6.61
CA TYR A 116 -6.98 10.40 -7.92
C TYR A 116 -8.47 10.78 -8.02
N GLY A 117 -9.30 10.30 -7.11
CA GLY A 117 -10.72 10.66 -6.97
C GLY A 117 -11.02 11.62 -5.81
N HIS A 118 -10.01 12.23 -5.18
CA HIS A 118 -10.12 12.99 -3.93
C HIS A 118 -11.12 14.17 -3.96
N TYR A 119 -11.34 14.78 -5.13
CA TYR A 119 -12.32 15.86 -5.29
C TYR A 119 -13.77 15.38 -5.21
N GLN A 120 -14.01 14.09 -5.44
CA GLN A 120 -15.33 13.48 -5.39
C GLN A 120 -15.58 12.82 -4.03
N PHE A 121 -14.56 12.20 -3.49
CA PHE A 121 -14.54 11.63 -2.16
C PHE A 121 -13.11 11.72 -1.59
N PRO A 122 -12.91 12.48 -0.50
CA PRO A 122 -11.58 12.63 0.11
C PRO A 122 -11.18 11.36 0.88
N ALA A 123 -10.88 10.27 0.15
CA ALA A 123 -10.68 8.93 0.70
C ALA A 123 -9.65 8.88 1.84
N ILE A 124 -8.65 9.79 1.85
CA ILE A 124 -7.65 9.88 2.93
C ILE A 124 -8.28 10.05 4.33
N GLN A 125 -9.50 10.56 4.43
CA GLN A 125 -10.23 10.64 5.69
C GLN A 125 -10.57 9.27 6.29
N SER A 126 -10.50 8.18 5.52
CA SER A 126 -10.66 6.82 6.03
C SER A 126 -9.66 6.52 7.14
N LEU A 127 -8.44 7.08 7.07
CA LEU A 127 -7.41 6.93 8.09
C LEU A 127 -7.76 7.62 9.42
N ASP A 128 -8.63 8.62 9.39
CA ASP A 128 -9.07 9.32 10.61
C ASP A 128 -9.75 8.37 11.59
N ASN A 129 -10.40 7.32 11.09
CA ASN A 129 -11.06 6.31 11.90
C ASN A 129 -10.07 5.49 12.73
N PHE A 130 -8.86 5.24 12.23
CA PHE A 130 -7.78 4.61 13.01
C PHE A 130 -7.22 5.57 14.06
N TYR A 131 -7.01 6.83 13.68
CA TYR A 131 -6.48 7.84 14.60
C TYR A 131 -7.45 8.16 15.73
N CYS A 132 -8.77 8.16 15.47
CA CYS A 132 -9.76 8.41 16.52
C CYS A 132 -9.89 7.25 17.51
N LEU A 133 -9.44 6.05 17.15
CA LEU A 133 -9.45 4.86 17.98
C LEU A 133 -8.09 4.57 18.65
N GLN A 134 -7.10 5.43 18.43
CA GLN A 134 -5.78 5.27 19.02
C GLN A 134 -5.81 5.34 20.55
N ARG A 135 -5.17 4.38 21.22
CA ARG A 135 -5.09 4.30 22.67
C ARG A 135 -4.11 5.31 23.28
N PRO A 136 -4.26 5.60 24.61
CA PRO A 136 -3.28 6.43 25.34
C PRO A 136 -1.85 5.94 25.25
N SER A 137 -1.63 4.63 25.08
CA SER A 137 -0.31 4.03 24.86
C SER A 137 0.32 4.43 23.52
N GLY A 138 -0.48 4.89 22.55
CA GLY A 138 -0.07 5.11 21.15
C GLY A 138 -0.46 3.95 20.22
N PHE A 139 -0.97 2.83 20.77
CA PHE A 139 -1.37 1.66 20.02
C PHE A 139 -2.51 1.96 19.05
N ILE A 140 -2.40 1.45 17.81
CA ILE A 140 -3.46 1.37 16.81
C ILE A 140 -3.56 -0.09 16.38
N CYS A 141 -4.76 -0.67 16.50
CA CYS A 141 -4.99 -2.05 16.09
C CYS A 141 -5.01 -2.18 14.56
N ARG A 142 -4.62 -3.36 14.07
CA ARG A 142 -4.70 -3.68 12.64
C ARG A 142 -6.11 -3.62 12.07
N GLU A 143 -7.10 -3.89 12.91
CA GLU A 143 -8.50 -4.06 12.52
C GLU A 143 -9.43 -3.59 13.63
N TYR A 144 -10.47 -2.85 13.28
CA TYR A 144 -11.51 -2.42 14.20
C TYR A 144 -12.90 -2.71 13.63
N ARG A 145 -13.82 -3.08 14.51
CA ARG A 145 -15.23 -3.20 14.13
C ARG A 145 -15.83 -1.81 13.91
N GLU A 146 -16.53 -1.64 12.81
CA GLU A 146 -17.18 -0.35 12.49
C GLU A 146 -18.25 0.05 13.53
N ALA A 147 -18.99 -0.94 14.03
CA ALA A 147 -20.16 -0.70 14.87
C ALA A 147 -19.83 -0.09 16.23
N ASP A 148 -18.71 -0.49 16.85
CA ASP A 148 -18.37 -0.10 18.23
C ASP A 148 -16.90 0.29 18.43
N GLY A 149 -16.10 0.29 17.36
CA GLY A 149 -14.68 0.65 17.40
C GLY A 149 -13.80 -0.31 18.21
N LYS A 150 -14.30 -1.49 18.54
CA LYS A 150 -13.49 -2.46 19.28
C LYS A 150 -12.44 -3.08 18.40
N PRO A 151 -11.20 -3.23 18.90
CA PRO A 151 -10.14 -3.89 18.18
C PRO A 151 -10.49 -5.36 17.93
N VAL A 152 -10.15 -5.84 16.75
CA VAL A 152 -10.25 -7.25 16.36
C VAL A 152 -8.85 -7.82 16.25
N HIS A 153 -8.63 -8.97 16.87
CA HIS A 153 -7.39 -9.71 16.79
C HIS A 153 -7.69 -11.21 16.81
N TYR A 154 -6.83 -11.96 16.20
CA TYR A 154 -6.99 -13.40 16.06
C TYR A 154 -5.87 -14.12 16.78
N ASP A 155 -6.19 -15.21 17.47
CA ASP A 155 -5.19 -16.12 18.01
C ASP A 155 -4.55 -16.92 16.87
N GLY A 156 -3.23 -17.15 16.95
CA GLY A 156 -2.56 -18.09 16.06
C GLY A 156 -3.16 -19.48 16.21
N ASP A 157 -3.41 -20.13 15.08
CA ASP A 157 -3.98 -21.48 15.01
C ASP A 157 -2.98 -22.61 15.26
N GLY A 158 -1.69 -22.27 15.44
CA GLY A 158 -0.60 -23.23 15.58
C GLY A 158 -0.03 -23.71 14.25
N GLY A 159 -0.43 -23.11 13.14
CA GLY A 159 0.16 -23.36 11.83
C GLY A 159 1.62 -22.89 11.75
N LEU A 160 2.30 -23.24 10.65
CA LEU A 160 3.74 -22.99 10.47
C LEU A 160 4.12 -21.50 10.61
N PHE A 161 3.23 -20.58 10.21
CA PHE A 161 3.49 -19.14 10.19
C PHE A 161 2.58 -18.35 11.14
N SER A 162 1.79 -19.04 11.97
CA SER A 162 0.87 -18.44 12.92
C SER A 162 0.93 -19.22 14.25
N PRO A 163 2.00 -19.04 15.06
CA PRO A 163 2.20 -19.80 16.28
C PRO A 163 1.00 -19.69 17.23
N LYS A 164 0.64 -20.81 17.85
CA LYS A 164 -0.47 -20.88 18.78
C LYS A 164 -0.28 -19.90 19.95
N GLY A 165 -1.32 -19.16 20.29
CA GLY A 165 -1.32 -18.19 21.37
C GLY A 165 -0.66 -16.84 21.02
N TRP A 166 -0.23 -16.64 19.77
CA TRP A 166 0.21 -15.33 19.28
C TRP A 166 -1.00 -14.57 18.75
N LYS A 167 -1.14 -13.32 19.16
CA LYS A 167 -2.23 -12.46 18.72
C LYS A 167 -1.77 -11.52 17.63
N ASN A 168 -2.57 -11.41 16.59
CA ASN A 168 -2.30 -10.54 15.44
C ASN A 168 -2.94 -9.17 15.70
N ALA A 169 -2.16 -8.23 16.22
CA ALA A 169 -2.68 -6.99 16.78
C ALA A 169 -2.41 -5.75 15.92
N VAL A 170 -1.32 -5.72 15.17
CA VAL A 170 -0.92 -4.55 14.37
C VAL A 170 -0.62 -4.94 12.93
N ASN A 171 -0.78 -3.99 12.02
CA ASN A 171 -0.29 -4.08 10.65
C ASN A 171 0.97 -3.23 10.44
N PRO A 172 1.62 -3.32 9.28
CA PRO A 172 2.78 -2.51 8.93
C PRO A 172 2.53 -1.01 9.09
N PRO A 173 3.52 -0.24 9.60
CA PRO A 173 3.36 1.19 9.89
C PRO A 173 3.54 2.07 8.65
N ILE A 174 2.56 2.09 7.76
CA ILE A 174 2.61 2.82 6.49
C ILE A 174 1.63 4.00 6.42
N PHE A 175 1.08 4.45 7.55
CA PHE A 175 0.18 5.60 7.60
C PHE A 175 0.79 6.88 7.04
N ALA A 176 2.02 7.26 7.48
CA ALA A 176 2.67 8.48 7.02
C ALA A 176 2.94 8.43 5.51
N TRP A 177 3.22 7.24 4.95
CA TRP A 177 3.34 7.06 3.51
C TRP A 177 2.02 7.37 2.80
N ALA A 178 0.89 6.82 3.26
CA ALA A 178 -0.42 7.10 2.68
C ALA A 178 -0.79 8.60 2.73
N GLU A 179 -0.51 9.28 3.85
CA GLU A 179 -0.72 10.73 3.99
C GLU A 179 0.14 11.52 2.99
N CYS A 180 1.43 11.18 2.85
CA CYS A 180 2.33 11.86 1.92
C CYS A 180 1.98 11.58 0.45
N GLU A 181 1.57 10.35 0.12
CA GLU A 181 1.14 10.02 -1.24
C GLU A 181 -0.15 10.76 -1.63
N SER A 182 -1.10 10.93 -0.70
CA SER A 182 -2.26 11.79 -0.91
C SER A 182 -1.83 13.26 -1.14
N PHE A 183 -0.92 13.78 -0.30
CA PHE A 183 -0.39 15.14 -0.42
C PHE A 183 0.28 15.39 -1.79
N LYS A 184 1.01 14.44 -2.35
CA LYS A 184 1.62 14.56 -3.69
C LYS A 184 0.60 14.86 -4.78
N VAL A 185 -0.61 14.36 -4.67
CA VAL A 185 -1.68 14.64 -5.65
C VAL A 185 -2.46 15.89 -5.26
N THR A 186 -2.87 16.00 -3.99
CA THR A 186 -3.76 17.09 -3.56
C THR A 186 -3.05 18.43 -3.37
N GLY A 187 -1.77 18.43 -3.01
CA GLY A 187 -1.05 19.62 -2.54
C GLY A 187 -1.54 20.16 -1.20
N ASP A 188 -2.52 19.51 -0.56
CA ASP A 188 -3.11 19.95 0.71
C ASP A 188 -2.36 19.40 1.91
N LYS A 189 -1.59 20.27 2.56
CA LYS A 189 -0.86 19.97 3.78
C LYS A 189 -1.62 20.31 5.07
N SER A 190 -2.85 20.80 4.98
CA SER A 190 -3.63 21.22 6.15
C SER A 190 -3.88 20.07 7.14
N ARG A 191 -3.95 18.83 6.64
CA ARG A 191 -4.07 17.60 7.44
C ARG A 191 -2.86 17.33 8.34
N PHE A 192 -1.65 17.67 7.90
CA PHE A 192 -0.41 17.25 8.54
C PHE A 192 -0.33 17.63 10.01
N ALA A 193 -0.79 18.85 10.36
CA ALA A 193 -0.82 19.28 11.75
C ALA A 193 -1.77 18.45 12.63
N ALA A 194 -2.87 17.97 12.07
CA ALA A 194 -3.85 17.16 12.80
C ALA A 194 -3.40 15.70 12.97
N VAL A 195 -2.74 15.12 11.96
CA VAL A 195 -2.35 13.69 11.96
C VAL A 195 -0.97 13.45 12.56
N LEU A 196 -0.12 14.47 12.68
CA LEU A 196 1.23 14.33 13.23
C LEU A 196 1.25 13.76 14.67
N PRO A 197 0.45 14.25 15.64
CA PRO A 197 0.47 13.70 17.00
C PRO A 197 0.16 12.20 17.08
N PRO A 198 -0.89 11.66 16.44
CA PRO A 198 -1.14 10.22 16.43
C PRO A 198 -0.03 9.42 15.75
N LEU A 199 0.56 9.94 14.66
CA LEU A 199 1.67 9.26 13.98
C LEU A 199 2.92 9.17 14.87
N GLU A 200 3.28 10.27 15.56
CA GLU A 200 4.39 10.28 16.52
C GLU A 200 4.16 9.26 17.64
N LYS A 201 2.96 9.24 18.21
CA LYS A 201 2.63 8.31 19.30
C LYS A 201 2.61 6.85 18.86
N TYR A 202 2.17 6.58 17.63
CA TYR A 202 2.25 5.24 17.07
C TYR A 202 3.70 4.77 16.91
N VAL A 203 4.59 5.63 16.40
CA VAL A 203 6.03 5.33 16.29
C VAL A 203 6.68 5.13 17.67
N GLU A 204 6.35 5.96 18.67
CA GLU A 204 6.80 5.74 20.04
C GLU A 204 6.39 4.36 20.57
N TRP A 205 5.14 3.95 20.30
CA TRP A 205 4.63 2.64 20.70
C TRP A 205 5.40 1.50 20.00
N LEU A 206 5.61 1.59 18.68
CA LEU A 206 6.35 0.60 17.89
C LEU A 206 7.82 0.46 18.34
N ASN A 207 8.41 1.52 18.89
CA ASN A 207 9.79 1.53 19.40
C ASN A 207 9.93 1.00 20.83
N ARG A 208 8.87 0.76 21.57
CA ARG A 208 8.96 0.14 22.89
C ARG A 208 9.47 -1.29 22.77
N ASP A 209 10.11 -1.78 23.81
CA ASP A 209 10.48 -3.19 23.87
C ASP A 209 9.21 -4.04 23.81
N GLY A 210 9.16 -4.94 22.85
CA GLY A 210 8.18 -6.00 22.88
C GLY A 210 8.52 -6.92 24.02
N ASP A 211 7.66 -7.04 25.04
CA ASP A 211 7.83 -8.07 26.04
C ASP A 211 7.60 -9.43 25.38
N PRO A 212 8.62 -10.31 25.33
CA PRO A 212 8.45 -11.67 24.81
C PRO A 212 7.59 -12.55 25.73
N SER A 213 7.18 -12.09 26.90
CA SER A 213 6.40 -12.86 27.89
C SER A 213 4.91 -12.97 27.54
N ALA A 214 4.50 -12.73 26.39
CA ALA A 214 3.30 -13.25 25.69
C ALA A 214 1.92 -13.18 26.33
N GLU A 215 1.73 -12.68 27.49
CA GLU A 215 0.41 -12.36 28.01
C GLU A 215 -0.12 -11.02 27.46
N ASP A 216 0.82 -10.16 27.05
CA ASP A 216 0.50 -8.88 26.39
C ASP A 216 0.39 -9.08 24.88
N TRP A 217 -0.83 -9.26 24.39
CA TRP A 217 -1.11 -9.36 22.95
C TRP A 217 -0.67 -8.12 22.14
N GLU A 218 -0.50 -6.97 22.78
CA GLU A 218 0.04 -5.75 22.18
C GLU A 218 1.56 -5.82 21.97
N ALA A 219 2.27 -6.82 22.53
CA ALA A 219 3.72 -6.94 22.38
C ALA A 219 4.17 -7.22 20.95
N ASN A 220 3.31 -7.84 20.13
CA ASN A 220 3.60 -8.15 18.74
C ASN A 220 3.67 -6.87 17.89
N GLY A 221 4.52 -6.90 16.86
CA GLY A 221 4.67 -5.78 15.93
C GLY A 221 5.52 -4.63 16.46
N ARG A 222 6.38 -4.89 17.43
CA ARG A 222 7.30 -3.92 18.02
C ARG A 222 8.76 -4.22 17.65
N ARG A 223 9.64 -3.33 18.09
CA ARG A 223 11.07 -3.50 17.93
C ARG A 223 11.60 -4.64 18.81
N SER A 224 12.39 -5.52 18.23
CA SER A 224 13.09 -6.61 18.93
C SER A 224 14.34 -6.10 19.66
N LYS A 225 14.16 -5.23 20.64
CA LYS A 225 15.26 -4.80 21.50
C LYS A 225 15.78 -5.99 22.33
N GLY A 226 17.07 -5.99 22.67
CA GLY A 226 17.69 -7.11 23.35
C GLY A 226 18.11 -8.28 22.47
N THR A 227 17.71 -8.29 21.19
CA THR A 227 18.23 -9.21 20.18
C THR A 227 19.46 -8.62 19.47
N PRO A 228 20.34 -9.45 18.87
CA PRO A 228 21.56 -8.93 18.22
C PRO A 228 21.25 -8.04 17.01
N HIS A 229 20.10 -8.21 16.36
CA HIS A 229 19.72 -7.44 15.17
C HIS A 229 18.94 -6.15 15.48
N GLY A 230 18.10 -6.11 16.52
CA GLY A 230 17.31 -4.93 16.91
C GLY A 230 16.35 -4.42 15.84
N LEU A 231 15.83 -5.33 14.98
CA LEU A 231 14.87 -5.05 13.92
C LEU A 231 13.43 -5.13 14.43
N TYR A 232 12.47 -4.87 13.57
CA TYR A 232 11.05 -4.96 13.89
C TYR A 232 10.51 -6.32 13.43
N TRP A 233 9.49 -6.81 14.12
CA TRP A 233 8.85 -8.08 13.84
C TRP A 233 7.34 -8.01 14.04
N ASN A 234 6.63 -8.99 13.50
CA ASN A 234 5.20 -9.10 13.64
C ASN A 234 4.78 -10.58 13.62
N THR A 235 3.49 -10.85 13.62
CA THR A 235 2.91 -12.16 13.36
C THR A 235 2.44 -12.26 11.91
N SER A 236 2.11 -13.44 11.41
CA SER A 236 1.72 -13.64 10.01
C SER A 236 0.58 -12.73 9.55
N LEU A 237 -0.58 -12.77 10.22
CA LEU A 237 -1.70 -11.86 9.92
C LEU A 237 -1.33 -10.39 10.12
N GLY A 238 -0.46 -10.09 11.10
CA GLY A 238 0.02 -8.75 11.34
C GLY A 238 0.90 -8.18 10.22
N SER A 239 1.49 -9.03 9.37
CA SER A 239 2.25 -8.56 8.20
C SER A 239 1.36 -8.03 7.08
N GLY A 240 0.06 -8.33 7.10
CA GLY A 240 -0.85 -8.13 5.96
C GLY A 240 -0.71 -9.22 4.88
N MET A 241 0.21 -10.18 5.06
CA MET A 241 0.50 -11.28 4.12
C MET A 241 0.35 -12.63 4.85
N ASP A 242 -0.87 -12.99 5.15
CA ASP A 242 -1.33 -13.93 6.18
C ASP A 242 -0.60 -15.26 6.28
N ASN A 243 -0.31 -15.95 5.18
CA ASN A 243 0.39 -17.22 5.18
C ASN A 243 1.76 -17.18 4.48
N THR A 244 2.35 -15.99 4.28
CA THR A 244 3.72 -15.85 3.79
C THR A 244 4.70 -16.55 4.74
N PRO A 245 5.66 -17.34 4.23
CA PRO A 245 6.70 -17.95 5.05
C PRO A 245 7.54 -16.90 5.80
N LYS A 246 7.53 -16.96 7.12
CA LYS A 246 8.22 -16.05 8.04
C LYS A 246 8.85 -16.82 9.19
N PRO A 247 9.95 -16.32 9.82
CA PRO A 247 10.40 -16.89 11.07
C PRO A 247 9.34 -16.69 12.16
N THR A 248 9.20 -17.68 13.04
CA THR A 248 8.12 -17.73 14.04
C THR A 248 8.63 -17.65 15.48
N ASP A 249 9.91 -17.49 15.68
CA ASP A 249 10.48 -17.30 17.00
C ASP A 249 10.26 -15.85 17.48
N ARG A 250 9.93 -15.70 18.77
CA ARG A 250 9.69 -14.38 19.36
C ARG A 250 10.94 -13.51 19.30
N GLY A 251 10.76 -12.27 18.89
CA GLY A 251 11.85 -11.35 18.75
C GLY A 251 12.67 -11.54 17.46
N CYS A 252 12.16 -12.30 16.48
CA CYS A 252 12.71 -12.31 15.12
C CYS A 252 12.73 -10.92 14.50
N GLY A 253 13.42 -10.74 13.39
CA GLY A 253 13.50 -9.47 12.64
C GLY A 253 13.00 -9.65 11.22
N TRP A 254 12.03 -8.84 10.81
CA TRP A 254 11.45 -8.92 9.48
C TRP A 254 11.93 -7.78 8.58
N VAL A 255 12.30 -8.13 7.36
CA VAL A 255 12.77 -7.19 6.34
C VAL A 255 11.71 -6.15 6.02
N ASP A 256 10.50 -6.61 5.68
CA ASP A 256 9.37 -5.76 5.30
C ASP A 256 8.96 -4.83 6.43
N MET A 257 8.68 -5.34 7.63
CA MET A 257 8.29 -4.52 8.79
C MET A 257 9.37 -3.47 9.13
N SER A 258 10.64 -3.84 9.03
CA SER A 258 11.75 -2.92 9.29
C SER A 258 11.89 -1.87 8.17
N CYS A 259 11.68 -2.23 6.91
CA CYS A 259 11.65 -1.29 5.78
C CYS A 259 10.44 -0.34 5.87
N GLN A 260 9.28 -0.84 6.29
CA GLN A 260 8.09 -0.01 6.50
C GLN A 260 8.30 1.00 7.62
N MET A 261 9.07 0.66 8.66
CA MET A 261 9.52 1.65 9.65
C MET A 261 10.48 2.69 9.08
N VAL A 262 11.38 2.32 8.17
CA VAL A 262 12.19 3.31 7.42
C VAL A 262 11.28 4.25 6.65
N MET A 263 10.31 3.71 5.91
CA MET A 263 9.34 4.52 5.15
C MET A 263 8.50 5.42 6.06
N GLN A 264 8.08 4.93 7.22
CA GLN A 264 7.34 5.73 8.21
C GLN A 264 8.16 6.94 8.66
N TYR A 265 9.45 6.77 8.98
CA TYR A 265 10.33 7.87 9.37
C TYR A 265 10.65 8.82 8.21
N ASP A 266 10.89 8.31 7.00
CA ASP A 266 11.13 9.14 5.81
C ASP A 266 9.91 10.06 5.52
N ASN A 267 8.70 9.49 5.62
CA ASN A 267 7.48 10.27 5.37
C ASN A 267 7.15 11.20 6.55
N LEU A 268 7.45 10.83 7.80
CA LEU A 268 7.38 11.76 8.92
C LEU A 268 8.35 12.93 8.72
N ALA A 269 9.54 12.69 8.18
CA ALA A 269 10.47 13.77 7.88
C ALA A 269 9.89 14.75 6.85
N THR A 270 9.18 14.26 5.84
CA THR A 270 8.44 15.09 4.88
C THR A 270 7.37 15.93 5.60
N ILE A 271 6.54 15.30 6.44
CA ILE A 271 5.51 15.99 7.22
C ILE A 271 6.14 17.08 8.11
N TYR A 272 7.24 16.77 8.81
CA TYR A 272 7.97 17.75 9.62
C TYR A 272 8.50 18.93 8.79
N GLN A 273 9.04 18.68 7.60
CA GLN A 273 9.53 19.73 6.71
C GLN A 273 8.39 20.68 6.30
N GLU A 274 7.25 20.11 5.88
CA GLU A 274 6.07 20.90 5.48
C GLU A 274 5.47 21.71 6.62
N LEU A 275 5.65 21.25 7.87
CA LEU A 275 5.23 21.97 9.08
C LEU A 275 6.30 22.91 9.65
N GLY A 276 7.45 23.07 8.99
CA GLY A 276 8.53 23.96 9.44
C GLY A 276 9.29 23.46 10.66
N MET A 277 9.42 22.13 10.82
CA MET A 277 10.12 21.47 11.94
C MET A 277 11.42 20.75 11.49
N PRO A 278 12.44 21.48 10.97
CA PRO A 278 13.61 20.87 10.33
C PRO A 278 14.44 19.97 11.25
N ASP A 279 14.53 20.30 12.55
CA ASP A 279 15.29 19.47 13.51
C ASP A 279 14.62 18.10 13.72
N LYS A 280 13.29 18.05 13.81
CA LYS A 280 12.55 16.80 13.88
C LYS A 280 12.68 16.00 12.57
N ALA A 281 12.64 16.65 11.42
CA ALA A 281 12.88 16.02 10.13
C ALA A 281 14.27 15.37 10.07
N LYS A 282 15.30 16.08 10.48
CA LYS A 282 16.68 15.55 10.55
C LYS A 282 16.80 14.36 11.49
N ALA A 283 16.15 14.41 12.65
CA ALA A 283 16.14 13.31 13.61
C ALA A 283 15.43 12.06 13.02
N ALA A 284 14.29 12.24 12.36
CA ALA A 284 13.57 11.16 11.71
C ALA A 284 14.41 10.49 10.61
N LEU A 285 15.07 11.26 9.75
CA LEU A 285 15.99 10.74 8.73
C LEU A 285 17.20 9.99 9.33
N ALA A 286 17.68 10.42 10.49
CA ALA A 286 18.76 9.71 11.19
C ALA A 286 18.30 8.33 11.69
N GLU A 287 17.09 8.22 12.23
CA GLU A 287 16.51 6.94 12.65
C GLU A 287 16.23 6.03 11.44
N ALA A 288 15.67 6.56 10.35
CA ALA A 288 15.48 5.81 9.10
C ALA A 288 16.80 5.19 8.63
N ARG A 289 17.88 5.98 8.61
CA ARG A 289 19.22 5.50 8.24
C ARG A 289 19.73 4.41 9.19
N ALA A 290 19.61 4.61 10.49
CA ALA A 290 20.07 3.63 11.48
C ALA A 290 19.32 2.28 11.38
N ILE A 291 18.01 2.31 11.02
CA ILE A 291 17.25 1.09 10.74
C ILE A 291 17.76 0.45 9.44
N GLY A 292 17.96 1.24 8.38
CA GLY A 292 18.49 0.76 7.10
C GLY A 292 19.85 0.07 7.23
N GLU A 293 20.77 0.63 8.05
CA GLU A 293 22.06 0.00 8.35
C GLU A 293 21.90 -1.36 9.02
N ARG A 294 20.95 -1.50 9.98
CA ARG A 294 20.65 -2.79 10.61
C ARG A 294 20.08 -3.80 9.60
N ILE A 295 19.15 -3.37 8.72
CA ILE A 295 18.61 -4.23 7.66
C ILE A 295 19.74 -4.73 6.75
N ASN A 296 20.61 -3.84 6.29
CA ASN A 296 21.76 -4.22 5.45
C ASN A 296 22.71 -5.18 6.15
N LYS A 297 22.97 -4.96 7.44
CA LYS A 297 23.88 -5.81 8.22
C LYS A 297 23.34 -7.22 8.45
N TRP A 298 22.07 -7.35 8.77
CA TRP A 298 21.50 -8.61 9.26
C TRP A 298 20.71 -9.38 8.21
N CYS A 299 19.96 -8.67 7.35
CA CYS A 299 19.06 -9.30 6.38
C CYS A 299 19.72 -9.56 5.01
N TRP A 300 20.69 -8.74 4.60
CA TRP A 300 21.35 -8.93 3.31
C TRP A 300 22.20 -10.19 3.28
N ASP A 301 22.02 -11.02 2.26
CA ASP A 301 22.88 -12.16 1.96
C ASP A 301 23.73 -11.88 0.74
N GLU A 302 25.06 -11.80 0.96
CA GLU A 302 26.00 -11.48 -0.11
C GLU A 302 26.15 -12.61 -1.13
N THR A 303 25.93 -13.85 -0.73
CA THR A 303 26.04 -15.00 -1.65
C THR A 303 24.85 -15.03 -2.58
N ASP A 304 23.64 -15.00 -2.06
CA ASP A 304 22.41 -15.08 -2.84
C ASP A 304 22.09 -13.74 -3.53
N GLY A 305 22.49 -12.61 -2.94
CA GLY A 305 22.11 -11.27 -3.41
C GLY A 305 20.67 -10.93 -3.14
N PHE A 306 20.19 -11.35 -1.99
CA PHE A 306 18.81 -11.21 -1.59
C PHE A 306 18.71 -10.82 -0.11
N TYR A 307 17.58 -10.20 0.29
CA TYR A 307 17.29 -9.89 1.70
C TYR A 307 16.38 -10.95 2.29
N TYR A 308 16.75 -11.45 3.46
CA TYR A 308 16.00 -12.45 4.21
C TYR A 308 15.60 -11.92 5.59
N ASP A 309 14.44 -12.36 6.09
CA ASP A 309 14.11 -12.22 7.50
C ASP A 309 15.14 -12.95 8.37
N VAL A 310 15.22 -12.59 9.64
CA VAL A 310 16.14 -13.21 10.58
C VAL A 310 15.42 -13.72 11.83
N SER A 311 15.87 -14.84 12.36
CA SER A 311 15.46 -15.36 13.66
C SER A 311 15.96 -14.45 14.79
N SER A 312 15.50 -14.67 16.03
CA SER A 312 15.89 -13.85 17.19
C SER A 312 17.40 -13.84 17.46
N ASP A 313 18.11 -14.91 17.11
CA ASP A 313 19.57 -15.03 17.21
C ASP A 313 20.33 -14.36 16.04
N GLY A 314 19.63 -13.85 15.02
CA GLY A 314 20.20 -13.25 13.82
C GLY A 314 20.47 -14.23 12.67
N THR A 315 20.09 -15.50 12.79
CA THR A 315 20.18 -16.48 11.71
C THR A 315 19.16 -16.14 10.60
N LYS A 316 19.61 -16.13 9.33
CA LYS A 316 18.76 -15.81 8.19
C LYS A 316 17.75 -16.92 7.89
N PHE A 317 16.49 -16.54 7.76
CA PHE A 317 15.39 -17.38 7.32
C PHE A 317 15.32 -17.38 5.79
N ARG A 318 16.03 -18.31 5.15
CA ARG A 318 16.25 -18.34 3.69
C ARG A 318 15.00 -18.77 2.92
N LYS A 319 14.03 -17.84 2.79
CA LYS A 319 12.87 -17.94 1.92
C LYS A 319 12.78 -16.71 1.03
N LYS A 320 12.81 -16.91 -0.28
CA LYS A 320 12.70 -15.83 -1.26
C LYS A 320 11.23 -15.42 -1.40
N THR A 321 10.81 -14.45 -0.59
CA THR A 321 9.46 -13.88 -0.64
C THR A 321 9.50 -12.45 -1.19
N SER A 322 8.35 -11.91 -1.57
CA SER A 322 8.21 -10.50 -1.97
C SER A 322 8.69 -9.51 -0.91
N CYS A 323 8.77 -9.95 0.36
CA CYS A 323 9.31 -9.13 1.46
C CYS A 323 10.75 -8.68 1.22
N GLY A 324 11.57 -9.51 0.56
CA GLY A 324 12.96 -9.19 0.24
C GLY A 324 13.16 -8.03 -0.73
N PHE A 325 12.09 -7.52 -1.35
CA PHE A 325 12.14 -6.35 -2.25
C PHE A 325 11.74 -5.02 -1.59
N TRP A 326 11.21 -5.03 -0.38
CA TRP A 326 10.89 -3.79 0.37
C TRP A 326 12.10 -2.86 0.56
N PRO A 327 13.37 -3.33 0.64
CA PRO A 327 14.53 -2.45 0.66
C PRO A 327 14.68 -1.53 -0.56
N LEU A 328 14.04 -1.85 -1.70
CA LEU A 328 14.01 -0.98 -2.89
C LEU A 328 13.17 0.27 -2.61
N ILE A 329 11.89 0.10 -2.22
CA ILE A 329 10.99 1.22 -1.96
C ILE A 329 11.39 2.02 -0.71
N ALA A 330 11.94 1.34 0.30
CA ALA A 330 12.49 2.00 1.48
C ALA A 330 13.80 2.76 1.21
N GLY A 331 14.43 2.59 0.04
CA GLY A 331 15.72 3.23 -0.28
C GLY A 331 16.89 2.71 0.56
N VAL A 332 16.77 1.51 1.10
CA VAL A 332 17.78 0.84 1.93
C VAL A 332 18.83 0.13 1.08
N ALA A 333 18.40 -0.45 -0.03
CA ALA A 333 19.29 -1.15 -0.94
C ALA A 333 20.24 -0.18 -1.66
N SER A 334 21.54 -0.43 -1.57
CA SER A 334 22.54 0.27 -2.39
C SER A 334 22.33 -0.05 -3.89
N LYS A 335 22.92 0.73 -4.79
CA LYS A 335 22.85 0.47 -6.23
C LYS A 335 23.28 -0.94 -6.60
N ALA A 336 24.34 -1.47 -5.96
CA ALA A 336 24.82 -2.82 -6.19
C ALA A 336 23.83 -3.88 -5.71
N GLN A 337 23.23 -3.70 -4.55
CA GLN A 337 22.21 -4.58 -4.00
C GLN A 337 20.92 -4.53 -4.85
N ALA A 338 20.46 -3.33 -5.22
CA ALA A 338 19.32 -3.15 -6.11
C ALA A 338 19.50 -3.88 -7.44
N ALA A 339 20.69 -3.79 -8.05
CA ALA A 339 21.01 -4.53 -9.29
C ALA A 339 20.91 -6.05 -9.11
N ARG A 340 21.21 -6.58 -7.94
CA ARG A 340 21.07 -8.01 -7.64
C ARG A 340 19.61 -8.39 -7.40
N LEU A 341 18.83 -7.58 -6.69
CA LEU A 341 17.39 -7.77 -6.52
C LEU A 341 16.64 -7.75 -7.86
N VAL A 342 17.01 -6.84 -8.76
CA VAL A 342 16.44 -6.77 -10.12
C VAL A 342 16.72 -8.05 -10.93
N ARG A 343 17.86 -8.72 -10.73
CA ARG A 343 18.11 -10.03 -11.36
C ARG A 343 17.11 -11.08 -10.89
N HIS A 344 16.80 -11.15 -9.59
CA HIS A 344 15.77 -12.04 -9.06
C HIS A 344 14.39 -11.73 -9.64
N LEU A 345 14.01 -10.44 -9.72
CA LEU A 345 12.74 -10.03 -10.33
C LEU A 345 12.64 -10.41 -11.82
N LYS A 346 13.77 -10.44 -12.55
CA LYS A 346 13.84 -10.84 -13.96
C LYS A 346 14.03 -12.34 -14.18
N GLU A 347 14.26 -13.12 -13.13
CA GLU A 347 14.53 -14.55 -13.24
C GLU A 347 13.22 -15.34 -13.44
N PRO A 348 13.04 -16.00 -14.62
CA PRO A 348 11.81 -16.75 -14.89
C PRO A 348 11.57 -17.93 -13.93
N LYS A 349 12.61 -18.48 -13.32
CA LYS A 349 12.47 -19.55 -12.32
C LYS A 349 12.06 -19.06 -10.94
N GLU A 350 12.08 -17.75 -10.72
CA GLU A 350 11.77 -17.13 -9.44
C GLU A 350 10.53 -16.23 -9.54
N PHE A 351 10.69 -14.95 -9.92
CA PHE A 351 9.61 -13.96 -9.84
C PHE A 351 9.06 -13.51 -11.20
N TRP A 352 9.77 -13.72 -12.30
CA TRP A 352 9.29 -13.33 -13.64
C TRP A 352 8.36 -14.39 -14.23
N ARG A 353 7.19 -14.56 -13.61
CA ARG A 353 6.20 -15.55 -14.05
C ARG A 353 5.28 -14.98 -15.15
N PRO A 354 4.38 -15.80 -15.73
CA PRO A 354 3.36 -15.32 -16.66
C PRO A 354 2.65 -14.08 -16.13
N MET A 355 2.19 -14.07 -14.89
CA MET A 355 1.75 -12.88 -14.18
C MET A 355 2.78 -12.49 -13.11
N VAL A 356 3.25 -11.24 -13.14
CA VAL A 356 4.29 -10.71 -12.23
C VAL A 356 3.64 -9.94 -11.08
N PHE A 357 4.26 -9.84 -9.93
CA PHE A 357 5.31 -10.70 -9.34
C PHE A 357 4.64 -11.58 -8.28
N PRO A 358 4.93 -12.88 -8.21
CA PRO A 358 4.40 -13.74 -7.15
C PRO A 358 4.98 -13.35 -5.78
N THR A 359 4.23 -13.62 -4.72
CA THR A 359 4.66 -13.34 -3.35
C THR A 359 5.72 -14.29 -2.81
N LEU A 360 5.89 -15.44 -3.43
CA LEU A 360 6.91 -16.43 -3.14
C LEU A 360 7.58 -16.85 -4.44
N ALA A 361 8.89 -16.96 -4.46
CA ALA A 361 9.64 -17.37 -5.64
C ALA A 361 9.21 -18.76 -6.11
N ALA A 362 9.11 -18.97 -7.43
CA ALA A 362 8.58 -20.23 -7.99
C ALA A 362 9.50 -21.44 -7.79
N ASP A 363 10.77 -21.22 -7.43
CA ASP A 363 11.71 -22.28 -7.06
C ASP A 363 11.66 -22.66 -5.56
N GLU A 364 10.81 -22.00 -4.75
CA GLU A 364 10.59 -22.38 -3.35
C GLU A 364 9.65 -23.57 -3.23
N LYS A 365 9.94 -24.46 -2.28
CA LYS A 365 9.18 -25.72 -2.08
C LYS A 365 7.69 -25.50 -1.80
N GLU A 366 7.35 -24.43 -1.09
CA GLU A 366 5.98 -24.10 -0.68
C GLU A 366 5.19 -23.38 -1.77
N TYR A 367 5.83 -22.99 -2.89
CA TYR A 367 5.19 -22.29 -3.99
C TYR A 367 3.97 -23.01 -4.55
N LYS A 368 2.92 -22.25 -4.83
CA LYS A 368 1.67 -22.72 -5.41
C LYS A 368 1.38 -22.03 -6.74
N ALA A 369 1.27 -22.82 -7.80
CA ALA A 369 0.99 -22.32 -9.15
C ALA A 369 -0.39 -21.66 -9.31
N ASP A 370 -1.36 -22.03 -8.45
CA ASP A 370 -2.68 -21.43 -8.36
C ASP A 370 -2.75 -20.24 -7.38
N GLY A 371 -1.62 -19.91 -6.74
CA GLY A 371 -1.47 -18.80 -5.81
C GLY A 371 -1.35 -19.22 -4.35
N GLY A 372 -2.14 -20.19 -3.87
CA GLY A 372 -2.10 -20.66 -2.48
C GLY A 372 -2.20 -19.53 -1.45
N TYR A 373 -2.94 -18.48 -1.77
CA TYR A 373 -3.04 -17.20 -1.05
C TYR A 373 -1.69 -16.43 -1.14
N TRP A 374 -0.88 -16.32 -0.09
CA TRP A 374 0.44 -15.67 -0.12
C TRP A 374 1.61 -16.65 -0.38
N LEU A 375 1.32 -17.86 -0.85
CA LEU A 375 2.34 -18.86 -1.23
C LEU A 375 2.65 -18.84 -2.74
N GLY A 376 2.46 -17.69 -3.38
CA GLY A 376 2.75 -17.51 -4.80
C GLY A 376 1.77 -16.60 -5.54
N ALA A 377 0.57 -16.32 -5.00
CA ALA A 377 -0.36 -15.42 -5.69
C ALA A 377 0.26 -14.04 -5.94
N VAL A 378 -0.22 -13.40 -6.99
CA VAL A 378 0.15 -12.06 -7.40
C VAL A 378 -0.84 -11.08 -6.76
N TRP A 379 -0.32 -10.19 -5.93
CA TRP A 379 -1.09 -9.26 -5.13
C TRP A 379 -0.76 -7.81 -5.48
N ALA A 380 -1.76 -6.95 -5.52
CA ALA A 380 -1.57 -5.55 -5.85
C ALA A 380 -0.67 -4.80 -4.85
N PRO A 381 -0.77 -4.96 -3.52
CA PRO A 381 0.10 -4.27 -2.57
C PRO A 381 1.58 -4.55 -2.79
N THR A 382 1.94 -5.82 -2.93
CA THR A 382 3.35 -6.21 -3.11
C THR A 382 3.87 -5.78 -4.48
N ASN A 383 3.06 -5.88 -5.53
CA ASN A 383 3.43 -5.41 -6.86
C ASN A 383 3.60 -3.90 -6.91
N TYR A 384 2.68 -3.15 -6.32
CA TYR A 384 2.79 -1.70 -6.23
C TYR A 384 4.08 -1.30 -5.50
N ALA A 385 4.37 -1.91 -4.33
CA ALA A 385 5.59 -1.63 -3.58
C ALA A 385 6.87 -1.98 -4.36
N ILE A 386 6.90 -3.12 -5.06
CA ILE A 386 8.05 -3.53 -5.89
C ILE A 386 8.26 -2.55 -7.04
N ILE A 387 7.20 -2.20 -7.77
CA ILE A 387 7.27 -1.29 -8.92
C ILE A 387 7.73 0.10 -8.48
N LYS A 388 7.16 0.67 -7.42
CA LYS A 388 7.62 1.95 -6.86
C LYS A 388 9.04 1.86 -6.29
N GLY A 389 9.43 0.70 -5.80
CA GLY A 389 10.81 0.43 -5.40
C GLY A 389 11.79 0.41 -6.57
N LEU A 390 11.39 -0.16 -7.71
CA LEU A 390 12.19 -0.14 -8.94
C LEU A 390 12.41 1.29 -9.44
N GLU A 391 11.38 2.13 -9.45
CA GLU A 391 11.49 3.55 -9.79
C GLU A 391 12.45 4.28 -8.85
N ARG A 392 12.29 4.12 -7.53
CA ARG A 392 13.18 4.73 -6.54
C ARG A 392 14.65 4.32 -6.74
N ALA A 393 14.88 3.10 -7.20
CA ALA A 393 16.22 2.57 -7.48
C ALA A 393 16.75 2.95 -8.87
N GLY A 394 15.99 3.69 -9.70
CA GLY A 394 16.38 4.15 -11.03
C GLY A 394 16.18 3.11 -12.14
N TYR A 395 15.30 2.13 -11.95
CA TYR A 395 14.93 1.11 -12.95
C TYR A 395 13.57 1.40 -13.58
N ASP A 396 13.32 2.66 -13.96
CA ASP A 396 12.03 3.15 -14.46
C ASP A 396 11.50 2.36 -15.67
N ASP A 397 12.35 1.98 -16.62
CA ASP A 397 11.92 1.21 -17.80
C ASP A 397 11.47 -0.20 -17.41
N PHE A 398 12.13 -0.82 -16.43
CA PHE A 398 11.72 -2.12 -15.95
C PHE A 398 10.46 -2.04 -15.08
N ALA A 399 10.29 -0.97 -14.33
CA ALA A 399 9.06 -0.69 -13.58
C ALA A 399 7.86 -0.56 -14.54
N ALA A 400 8.00 0.21 -15.62
CA ALA A 400 6.98 0.34 -16.66
C ALA A 400 6.66 -1.00 -17.34
N GLN A 401 7.68 -1.78 -17.72
CA GLN A 401 7.51 -3.11 -18.30
C GLN A 401 6.76 -4.07 -17.35
N ALA A 402 7.10 -4.03 -16.07
CA ALA A 402 6.42 -4.86 -15.06
C ALA A 402 4.97 -4.42 -14.86
N SER A 403 4.71 -3.12 -14.84
CA SER A 403 3.35 -2.56 -14.74
C SER A 403 2.48 -2.96 -15.93
N GLU A 404 3.01 -2.85 -17.16
CA GLU A 404 2.29 -3.30 -18.36
C GLU A 404 1.96 -4.79 -18.30
N ARG A 405 2.94 -5.62 -17.91
CA ARG A 405 2.74 -7.07 -17.81
C ARG A 405 1.71 -7.44 -16.74
N TYR A 406 1.74 -6.75 -15.59
CA TYR A 406 0.77 -6.95 -14.51
C TYR A 406 -0.64 -6.55 -14.97
N LEU A 407 -0.80 -5.36 -15.55
CA LEU A 407 -2.07 -4.87 -16.05
C LEU A 407 -2.63 -5.74 -17.18
N GLN A 408 -1.79 -6.21 -18.08
CA GLN A 408 -2.20 -7.14 -19.14
C GLN A 408 -2.77 -8.43 -18.55
N GLY A 409 -2.10 -9.00 -17.56
CA GLY A 409 -2.61 -10.19 -16.86
C GLY A 409 -3.96 -9.95 -16.17
N MET A 410 -4.09 -8.83 -15.46
CA MET A 410 -5.36 -8.44 -14.85
C MET A 410 -6.47 -8.24 -15.89
N ALA A 411 -6.17 -7.59 -17.02
CA ALA A 411 -7.13 -7.34 -18.09
C ALA A 411 -7.61 -8.64 -18.77
N GLU A 412 -6.73 -9.62 -18.97
CA GLU A 412 -7.12 -10.93 -19.48
C GLU A 412 -8.06 -11.68 -18.52
N VAL A 413 -7.82 -11.60 -17.21
CA VAL A 413 -8.74 -12.16 -16.20
C VAL A 413 -10.05 -11.38 -16.21
N PHE A 414 -9.99 -10.05 -16.30
CA PHE A 414 -11.17 -9.19 -16.37
C PHE A 414 -12.04 -9.51 -17.60
N GLN A 415 -11.46 -9.69 -18.78
CA GLN A 415 -12.20 -10.06 -20.00
C GLN A 415 -12.93 -11.41 -19.85
N LYS A 416 -12.33 -12.37 -19.10
CA LYS A 416 -12.92 -13.69 -18.85
C LYS A 416 -14.02 -13.67 -17.78
N THR A 417 -13.90 -12.79 -16.78
CA THR A 417 -14.73 -12.84 -15.56
C THR A 417 -15.64 -11.64 -15.34
N GLY A 418 -15.41 -10.54 -16.08
CA GLY A 418 -16.16 -9.29 -15.98
C GLY A 418 -15.86 -8.47 -14.73
N THR A 419 -14.85 -8.84 -13.93
CA THR A 419 -14.54 -8.16 -12.68
C THR A 419 -13.06 -8.24 -12.30
N VAL A 420 -12.68 -7.56 -11.19
CA VAL A 420 -11.36 -7.65 -10.57
C VAL A 420 -11.42 -8.52 -9.31
N TRP A 421 -10.29 -9.10 -8.97
CA TRP A 421 -10.15 -10.10 -7.92
C TRP A 421 -9.13 -9.64 -6.87
N GLU A 422 -9.24 -10.20 -5.69
CA GLU A 422 -8.37 -9.93 -4.55
C GLU A 422 -6.90 -10.23 -4.85
N ASN A 423 -6.65 -11.33 -5.55
CA ASN A 423 -5.32 -11.76 -6.00
C ASN A 423 -5.44 -12.65 -7.26
N TYR A 424 -4.31 -12.96 -7.88
CA TYR A 424 -4.24 -13.64 -9.17
C TYR A 424 -3.25 -14.81 -9.14
N ALA A 425 -3.54 -15.84 -9.96
CA ALA A 425 -2.65 -16.98 -10.13
C ALA A 425 -1.41 -16.60 -10.96
N PRO A 426 -0.19 -16.89 -10.49
CA PRO A 426 1.05 -16.48 -11.17
C PRO A 426 1.32 -17.22 -12.49
N GLU A 427 0.83 -18.46 -12.65
CA GLU A 427 1.14 -19.31 -13.80
C GLU A 427 0.08 -19.26 -14.90
N SER A 428 -1.10 -18.73 -14.59
CA SER A 428 -2.22 -18.66 -15.52
C SER A 428 -2.92 -17.31 -15.39
N MET A 429 -3.54 -16.85 -16.48
CA MET A 429 -4.39 -15.66 -16.43
C MET A 429 -5.75 -16.04 -15.87
N ALA A 430 -5.80 -16.20 -14.54
CA ALA A 430 -6.94 -16.62 -13.74
C ALA A 430 -6.92 -15.94 -12.37
N PRO A 431 -8.06 -15.88 -11.65
CA PRO A 431 -8.05 -15.54 -10.22
C PRO A 431 -7.15 -16.51 -9.45
N GLY A 432 -6.52 -16.04 -8.38
CA GLY A 432 -5.81 -16.88 -7.45
C GLY A 432 -6.75 -17.80 -6.66
N HIS A 433 -6.20 -18.76 -5.96
CA HIS A 433 -6.99 -19.67 -5.13
C HIS A 433 -6.37 -19.78 -3.71
N PRO A 434 -7.12 -19.30 -2.67
CA PRO A 434 -8.40 -18.58 -2.71
C PRO A 434 -8.26 -17.13 -3.15
N ALA A 435 -9.34 -16.53 -3.69
CA ALA A 435 -9.42 -15.10 -3.99
C ALA A 435 -10.88 -14.62 -3.94
N ALA A 436 -11.13 -13.46 -3.34
CA ALA A 436 -12.44 -12.82 -3.35
C ALA A 436 -12.73 -12.17 -4.70
N LYS A 437 -13.99 -12.29 -5.13
CA LYS A 437 -14.52 -11.70 -6.36
C LYS A 437 -15.03 -10.28 -6.08
N ASP A 438 -15.07 -9.43 -7.12
CA ASP A 438 -15.53 -8.05 -7.05
C ASP A 438 -14.74 -7.21 -6.01
N PHE A 439 -13.48 -7.56 -5.83
CA PHE A 439 -12.60 -7.01 -4.82
C PHE A 439 -11.80 -5.84 -5.39
N VAL A 440 -12.24 -4.60 -5.12
CA VAL A 440 -11.45 -3.42 -5.45
C VAL A 440 -10.37 -3.17 -4.42
N GLY A 441 -10.67 -3.18 -3.12
CA GLY A 441 -9.74 -3.05 -2.01
C GLY A 441 -8.39 -2.44 -2.43
N TRP A 442 -7.30 -3.12 -2.18
CA TRP A 442 -5.98 -2.76 -2.74
C TRP A 442 -5.84 -3.02 -4.25
N SER A 443 -6.71 -3.87 -4.87
CA SER A 443 -6.55 -4.23 -6.29
C SER A 443 -6.67 -3.03 -7.23
N GLY A 444 -7.33 -1.94 -6.80
CA GLY A 444 -7.33 -0.66 -7.51
C GLY A 444 -5.94 -0.06 -7.75
N CYS A 445 -4.92 -0.46 -6.99
CA CYS A 445 -3.53 -0.02 -7.22
C CYS A 445 -3.02 -0.39 -8.63
N GLY A 446 -3.42 -1.53 -9.18
CA GLY A 446 -3.07 -1.92 -10.56
C GLY A 446 -3.79 -1.03 -11.60
N PRO A 447 -5.11 -1.27 -11.84
CA PRO A 447 -5.84 -0.63 -12.92
C PRO A 447 -5.97 0.89 -12.83
N ILE A 448 -5.84 1.48 -11.64
CA ILE A 448 -5.93 2.94 -11.47
C ILE A 448 -4.54 3.54 -11.27
N ALA A 449 -3.84 3.22 -10.18
CA ALA A 449 -2.60 3.90 -9.85
C ALA A 449 -1.46 3.56 -10.83
N LEU A 450 -1.14 2.27 -11.03
CA LEU A 450 -0.06 1.90 -11.95
C LEU A 450 -0.39 2.24 -13.41
N LEU A 451 -1.68 2.21 -13.81
CA LEU A 451 -2.06 2.67 -15.14
C LEU A 451 -1.73 4.16 -15.32
N ILE A 452 -2.11 5.01 -14.37
CA ILE A 452 -1.85 6.46 -14.44
C ILE A 452 -0.35 6.74 -14.33
N GLU A 453 0.33 6.16 -13.35
CA GLU A 453 1.67 6.56 -12.92
C GLU A 453 2.79 5.95 -13.76
N ASP A 454 2.65 4.70 -14.18
CA ASP A 454 3.73 3.92 -14.79
C ASP A 454 3.48 3.61 -16.26
N VAL A 455 2.25 3.33 -16.65
CA VAL A 455 1.91 3.00 -18.03
C VAL A 455 1.64 4.27 -18.83
N LEU A 456 0.70 5.11 -18.40
CA LEU A 456 0.47 6.43 -19.00
C LEU A 456 1.58 7.42 -18.61
N GLY A 457 2.26 7.19 -17.50
CA GLY A 457 3.46 7.89 -17.08
C GLY A 457 3.23 9.22 -16.35
N PHE A 458 2.04 9.49 -15.82
CA PHE A 458 1.70 10.74 -15.14
C PHE A 458 2.04 10.69 -13.65
N ARG A 459 3.00 11.51 -13.22
CA ARG A 459 3.46 11.60 -11.82
C ARG A 459 3.25 13.04 -11.31
N PRO A 460 2.09 13.33 -10.69
CA PRO A 460 1.78 14.67 -10.20
C PRO A 460 2.58 15.04 -8.95
N ASP A 461 2.91 16.34 -8.84
CA ASP A 461 3.35 17.01 -7.64
C ASP A 461 2.42 18.21 -7.38
N GLY A 462 1.30 17.92 -6.70
CA GLY A 462 0.26 18.91 -6.42
C GLY A 462 0.73 20.03 -5.51
N SER A 463 1.74 19.80 -4.66
CA SER A 463 2.28 20.82 -3.77
C SER A 463 2.97 21.97 -4.51
N HIS A 464 3.51 21.70 -5.69
CA HIS A 464 4.20 22.65 -6.54
C HIS A 464 3.43 22.96 -7.84
N ASN A 465 2.20 22.46 -7.99
CA ASN A 465 1.47 22.49 -9.26
C ASN A 465 2.38 22.04 -10.42
N ALA A 466 3.00 20.88 -10.25
CA ALA A 466 3.92 20.31 -11.23
C ALA A 466 3.49 18.91 -11.64
N LEU A 467 3.86 18.52 -12.85
CA LEU A 467 3.59 17.19 -13.39
C LEU A 467 4.83 16.67 -14.12
N HIS A 468 5.26 15.49 -13.79
CA HIS A 468 6.23 14.77 -14.59
C HIS A 468 5.49 13.72 -15.44
N TRP A 469 5.63 13.79 -16.75
CA TRP A 469 5.10 12.82 -17.70
C TRP A 469 6.24 11.98 -18.29
N CYS A 470 6.34 10.75 -17.82
CA CYS A 470 7.26 9.75 -18.35
C CYS A 470 6.63 9.11 -19.59
N LEU A 471 6.72 9.77 -20.73
CA LEU A 471 6.16 9.31 -21.99
C LEU A 471 6.95 8.10 -22.52
N ARG A 472 6.35 6.91 -22.53
CA ARG A 472 6.98 5.65 -22.96
C ARG A 472 6.18 4.88 -24.00
N LEU A 473 4.86 4.98 -23.97
CA LEU A 473 4.00 4.32 -24.94
C LEU A 473 4.12 5.03 -26.31
N HIS A 474 4.36 4.26 -27.36
CA HIS A 474 4.48 4.77 -28.73
C HIS A 474 3.10 5.00 -29.40
N GLU A 475 2.05 4.30 -28.93
CA GLU A 475 0.68 4.53 -29.41
C GLU A 475 0.07 5.81 -28.84
N ALA A 476 -1.00 6.30 -29.50
CA ALA A 476 -1.77 7.43 -29.00
C ALA A 476 -2.36 7.10 -27.62
N HIS A 477 -2.11 7.96 -26.65
CA HIS A 477 -2.59 7.78 -25.29
C HIS A 477 -2.62 9.11 -24.52
N GLY A 478 -3.18 9.08 -23.32
CA GLY A 478 -3.17 10.23 -22.43
C GLY A 478 -4.16 10.09 -21.29
N ILE A 479 -4.49 11.21 -20.69
CA ILE A 479 -5.46 11.31 -19.63
C ILE A 479 -6.26 12.60 -19.75
N ARG A 480 -7.55 12.54 -19.45
CA ARG A 480 -8.40 13.74 -19.29
C ARG A 480 -8.74 13.95 -17.84
N ARG A 481 -8.97 15.21 -17.49
CA ARG A 481 -9.43 15.62 -16.15
C ARG A 481 -8.50 15.15 -15.01
N LEU A 482 -7.19 14.99 -15.29
CA LEU A 482 -6.23 14.74 -14.21
C LEU A 482 -6.17 15.96 -13.29
N ARG A 483 -6.43 15.73 -11.99
CA ARG A 483 -6.41 16.80 -10.97
C ARG A 483 -5.23 16.64 -10.04
N PHE A 484 -4.49 17.73 -9.85
CA PHE A 484 -3.39 17.80 -8.90
C PHE A 484 -3.19 19.26 -8.43
N GLY A 485 -3.04 19.46 -7.11
CA GLY A 485 -3.02 20.81 -6.54
C GLY A 485 -4.23 21.63 -7.01
N ALA A 486 -3.97 22.80 -7.59
CA ALA A 486 -5.00 23.68 -8.15
C ALA A 486 -5.31 23.37 -9.63
N VAL A 487 -4.62 22.42 -10.24
CA VAL A 487 -4.68 22.12 -11.67
C VAL A 487 -5.68 21.02 -11.99
N THR A 488 -6.42 21.23 -13.07
CA THR A 488 -7.15 20.18 -13.80
C THR A 488 -6.69 20.24 -15.24
N ALA A 489 -6.17 19.14 -15.78
CA ALA A 489 -5.61 19.12 -17.13
C ALA A 489 -6.02 17.88 -17.92
N ASP A 490 -6.21 18.08 -19.24
CA ASP A 490 -6.21 17.04 -20.26
C ASP A 490 -4.83 17.02 -20.91
N LEU A 491 -4.21 15.85 -21.04
CA LEU A 491 -2.90 15.67 -21.67
C LEU A 491 -3.00 14.48 -22.63
N LEU A 492 -2.82 14.73 -23.92
CA LEU A 492 -3.02 13.73 -24.97
C LEU A 492 -1.81 13.70 -25.91
N TYR A 493 -1.24 12.52 -26.12
CA TYR A 493 -0.21 12.25 -27.11
C TYR A 493 -0.81 11.58 -28.34
N ASP A 494 -0.48 12.04 -29.53
CA ASP A 494 -1.07 11.59 -30.79
C ASP A 494 -0.50 10.25 -31.32
N GLY A 495 0.47 9.67 -30.65
CA GLY A 495 1.17 8.46 -31.08
C GLY A 495 2.24 8.71 -32.15
N LYS A 496 2.65 9.98 -32.37
CA LYS A 496 3.68 10.37 -33.37
C LYS A 496 4.72 11.31 -32.75
N SER A 497 4.36 12.58 -32.56
CA SER A 497 5.29 13.58 -32.05
C SER A 497 4.59 14.76 -31.37
N THR A 498 3.24 14.75 -31.26
CA THR A 498 2.49 15.91 -30.78
C THR A 498 1.79 15.59 -29.47
N VAL A 499 1.93 16.50 -28.51
CA VAL A 499 1.17 16.50 -27.27
C VAL A 499 0.23 17.71 -27.28
N THR A 500 -1.05 17.47 -27.03
CA THR A 500 -2.05 18.53 -26.78
C THR A 500 -2.42 18.55 -25.31
N ILE A 501 -2.51 19.75 -24.75
CA ILE A 501 -2.80 19.99 -23.34
C ILE A 501 -3.90 21.02 -23.25
N HIS A 502 -4.92 20.75 -22.42
CA HIS A 502 -5.88 21.75 -21.98
C HIS A 502 -5.83 21.87 -20.46
N ALA A 503 -5.61 23.04 -19.89
CA ALA A 503 -5.46 23.22 -18.44
C ALA A 503 -6.28 24.44 -17.95
N ASN A 504 -6.83 24.29 -16.73
CA ASN A 504 -7.57 25.40 -16.08
C ASN A 504 -6.66 26.40 -15.36
N ALA A 505 -5.44 25.98 -14.99
CA ALA A 505 -4.47 26.77 -14.22
C ALA A 505 -3.04 26.53 -14.73
N PRO A 506 -2.09 27.43 -14.49
CA PRO A 506 -0.70 27.25 -14.90
C PRO A 506 -0.03 26.14 -14.08
N PHE A 507 0.87 25.39 -14.72
CA PHE A 507 1.68 24.39 -14.04
C PHE A 507 3.00 24.10 -14.76
N ALA A 508 3.99 23.61 -14.01
CA ALA A 508 5.25 23.15 -14.55
C ALA A 508 5.12 21.71 -15.05
N LEU A 509 5.36 21.48 -16.36
CA LEU A 509 5.34 20.15 -16.96
C LEU A 509 6.76 19.73 -17.34
N THR A 510 7.13 18.53 -16.96
CA THR A 510 8.35 17.87 -17.48
C THR A 510 7.94 16.63 -18.26
N ILE A 511 8.11 16.63 -19.59
CA ILE A 511 7.89 15.45 -20.43
C ILE A 511 9.26 14.85 -20.71
N ASN A 512 9.52 13.65 -20.19
CA ASN A 512 10.84 13.03 -20.18
C ASN A 512 11.90 14.00 -19.62
N SER A 513 12.71 14.62 -20.48
CA SER A 513 13.72 15.63 -20.09
C SER A 513 13.30 17.07 -20.42
N ARG A 514 12.25 17.28 -21.24
CA ARG A 514 11.78 18.59 -21.70
C ARG A 514 10.93 19.28 -20.66
N LYS A 515 11.34 20.45 -20.20
CA LYS A 515 10.58 21.30 -19.26
C LYS A 515 9.76 22.33 -20.01
N VAL A 516 8.50 22.52 -19.59
CA VAL A 516 7.54 23.43 -20.20
C VAL A 516 6.71 24.08 -19.11
N GLU A 517 6.54 25.40 -19.18
CA GLU A 517 5.55 26.13 -18.38
C GLU A 517 4.23 26.16 -19.15
N VAL A 518 3.26 25.38 -18.68
CA VAL A 518 1.92 25.33 -19.29
C VAL A 518 1.09 26.48 -18.76
N LYS A 519 0.44 27.22 -19.67
CA LYS A 519 -0.50 28.30 -19.33
C LYS A 519 -1.94 27.77 -19.32
N PRO A 520 -2.88 28.45 -18.64
CA PRO A 520 -4.30 28.12 -18.76
C PRO A 520 -4.78 28.18 -20.22
N GLY A 521 -5.69 27.27 -20.58
CA GLY A 521 -6.19 27.09 -21.95
C GLY A 521 -5.44 26.02 -22.71
N ASP A 522 -5.43 26.14 -24.04
CA ASP A 522 -4.86 25.14 -24.93
C ASP A 522 -3.37 25.37 -25.19
N THR A 523 -2.59 24.32 -25.13
CA THR A 523 -1.16 24.28 -25.45
C THR A 523 -0.89 23.09 -26.37
N GLN A 524 -0.12 23.30 -27.45
CA GLN A 524 0.35 22.22 -28.31
C GLN A 524 1.89 22.19 -28.25
N LEU A 525 2.44 21.01 -28.08
CA LEU A 525 3.88 20.76 -28.08
C LEU A 525 4.20 19.80 -29.25
N GLU A 526 5.10 20.23 -30.11
CA GLU A 526 5.59 19.45 -31.24
C GLU A 526 7.00 18.88 -30.97
N ASP A 527 7.42 17.96 -31.81
CA ASP A 527 8.74 17.34 -31.74
C ASP A 527 9.03 16.66 -30.39
N ILE A 528 8.01 15.98 -29.84
CA ILE A 528 8.18 15.16 -28.65
C ILE A 528 8.87 13.87 -29.04
N THR A 529 10.03 13.62 -28.41
CA THR A 529 10.86 12.41 -28.61
C THR A 529 10.93 11.59 -27.32
N PHE A 530 11.16 10.27 -27.49
CA PHE A 530 11.29 9.29 -26.40
C PHE A 530 12.69 9.28 -25.79
#